data_c524428fa437d54ce90138d9072f4290
#
_entry.id   c524428fa437d54ce90138d9072f4290
#
_cell.length_a   1.000
_cell.length_b   1.000
_cell.length_c   1.000
_cell.angle_alpha   90.00
_cell.angle_beta   90.00
_cell.angle_gamma   90.00
#
_symmetry.space_group_name_H-M   'P 1'
#
loop_
_entity.id
_entity.type
_entity.pdbx_description
1 polymer ?
#
loop_
_entity_poly.entity_id
_entity_poly.type
_entity_poly.pdbx_seq_one_letter_code
_entity_poly.pdbx_strand_id
1 'polypeptide(L)'
;VQADIEGIHHAASKGMGIFVMEPLKGGILAGKMPDEVESIFKKADPSKTNAEWSISWILNHPEITCVFSGMNNIAQIDENIAIGNSVEPHSMSLEELETIDYAKRALKELLQINCTSCGYCLPCPRGVNIPEGMKIYNEKYLFNQKGLLNQSLIDYYLTVSGIMIDSSNAGLCNGCGKCLRKCPQH
;
A
#
# COMPACT_ATOMS: atom_id res chain seq x y z
N VAL A 1 -11.59 5.00 -7.74
CA VAL A 1 -11.80 3.84 -6.84
C VAL A 1 -11.04 2.68 -7.44
N GLN A 2 -10.16 2.07 -6.67
CA GLN A 2 -9.51 0.83 -7.10
C GLN A 2 -10.49 -0.32 -6.88
N ALA A 3 -10.51 -1.26 -7.83
CA ALA A 3 -11.23 -2.50 -7.64
C ALA A 3 -10.57 -3.27 -6.47
N ASP A 4 -11.40 -3.73 -5.56
CA ASP A 4 -11.01 -4.67 -4.52
C ASP A 4 -11.22 -6.12 -4.99
N ILE A 5 -11.16 -7.07 -4.10
CA ILE A 5 -11.36 -8.49 -4.39
C ILE A 5 -12.72 -8.75 -5.09
N GLU A 6 -13.78 -8.05 -4.70
CA GLU A 6 -15.10 -8.20 -5.34
C GLU A 6 -15.08 -7.72 -6.79
N GLY A 7 -14.37 -6.61 -7.06
CA GLY A 7 -14.17 -6.11 -8.42
C GLY A 7 -13.35 -7.08 -9.27
N ILE A 8 -12.33 -7.72 -8.71
CA ILE A 8 -11.53 -8.76 -9.36
C ILE A 8 -12.43 -9.95 -9.76
N HIS A 9 -13.19 -10.50 -8.83
CA HIS A 9 -14.12 -11.60 -9.11
C HIS A 9 -15.18 -11.21 -10.14
N HIS A 10 -15.72 -9.98 -10.08
CA HIS A 10 -16.67 -9.52 -11.07
C HIS A 10 -16.06 -9.45 -12.48
N ALA A 11 -14.86 -8.89 -12.63
CA ALA A 11 -14.17 -8.80 -13.91
C ALA A 11 -13.85 -10.21 -14.47
N ALA A 12 -13.34 -11.11 -13.63
CA ALA A 12 -13.04 -12.48 -14.01
C ALA A 12 -14.31 -13.23 -14.48
N SER A 13 -15.45 -13.02 -13.81
CA SER A 13 -16.74 -13.61 -14.21
C SER A 13 -17.23 -13.15 -15.59
N LYS A 14 -16.68 -12.06 -16.11
CA LYS A 14 -16.92 -11.53 -17.46
C LYS A 14 -15.87 -11.98 -18.49
N GLY A 15 -14.94 -12.85 -18.09
CA GLY A 15 -13.85 -13.33 -18.95
C GLY A 15 -12.77 -12.26 -19.23
N MET A 16 -12.66 -11.25 -18.39
CA MET A 16 -11.63 -10.20 -18.52
C MET A 16 -10.31 -10.69 -17.95
N GLY A 17 -9.19 -10.42 -18.65
CA GLY A 17 -7.84 -10.57 -18.10
C GLY A 17 -7.58 -9.49 -17.04
N ILE A 18 -6.99 -9.90 -15.91
CA ILE A 18 -6.74 -9.01 -14.79
C ILE A 18 -5.25 -8.80 -14.60
N PHE A 19 -4.85 -7.54 -14.73
CA PHE A 19 -3.47 -7.09 -14.59
C PHE A 19 -3.34 -6.25 -13.32
N VAL A 20 -2.46 -6.70 -12.40
CA VAL A 20 -2.20 -5.98 -11.14
C VAL A 20 -1.03 -5.03 -11.33
N MET A 21 -1.27 -3.75 -11.10
CA MET A 21 -0.27 -2.68 -11.13
C MET A 21 0.12 -2.31 -9.69
N GLU A 22 1.40 -1.97 -9.49
CA GLU A 22 1.94 -1.57 -8.18
C GLU A 22 1.61 -2.55 -7.03
N PRO A 23 1.88 -3.86 -7.20
CA PRO A 23 1.51 -4.89 -6.23
C PRO A 23 2.09 -4.63 -4.84
N LEU A 24 3.23 -3.95 -4.78
CA LEU A 24 3.97 -3.64 -3.55
C LEU A 24 3.87 -2.16 -3.13
N LYS A 25 2.87 -1.43 -3.63
CA LYS A 25 2.65 0.00 -3.33
C LYS A 25 3.91 0.85 -3.48
N GLY A 26 4.53 0.80 -4.67
CA GLY A 26 5.78 1.52 -4.93
C GLY A 26 6.99 0.99 -4.15
N GLY A 27 6.96 -0.28 -3.72
CA GLY A 27 8.03 -0.93 -2.97
C GLY A 27 7.88 -0.85 -1.45
N ILE A 28 6.87 -0.14 -0.93
CA ILE A 28 6.63 -0.01 0.51
C ILE A 28 6.44 -1.38 1.17
N LEU A 29 5.68 -2.27 0.53
CA LEU A 29 5.40 -3.61 1.07
C LEU A 29 6.57 -4.59 0.90
N ALA A 30 7.58 -4.28 0.09
CA ALA A 30 8.80 -5.08 -0.03
C ALA A 30 9.91 -4.60 0.92
N GLY A 31 9.83 -3.34 1.36
CA GLY A 31 10.79 -2.74 2.25
C GLY A 31 10.62 -3.17 3.72
N LYS A 32 11.24 -2.42 4.61
CA LYS A 32 11.07 -2.65 6.05
C LYS A 32 9.65 -2.28 6.47
N MET A 33 8.91 -3.26 6.94
CA MET A 33 7.57 -3.10 7.49
C MET A 33 7.64 -2.62 8.96
N PRO A 34 6.54 -2.12 9.53
CA PRO A 34 6.45 -1.89 10.97
C PRO A 34 6.83 -3.14 11.77
N ASP A 35 7.52 -2.97 12.90
CA ASP A 35 8.06 -4.09 13.69
C ASP A 35 6.99 -5.13 14.08
N GLU A 36 5.75 -4.70 14.29
CA GLU A 36 4.61 -5.59 14.57
C GLU A 36 4.31 -6.52 13.39
N VAL A 37 4.30 -5.98 12.18
CA VAL A 37 4.04 -6.75 10.94
C VAL A 37 5.23 -7.66 10.62
N GLU A 38 6.45 -7.15 10.73
CA GLU A 38 7.67 -7.94 10.60
C GLU A 38 7.67 -9.16 11.53
N SER A 39 7.22 -8.95 12.78
CA SER A 39 7.14 -10.02 13.79
C SER A 39 6.14 -11.11 13.40
N ILE A 40 5.03 -10.75 12.77
CA ILE A 40 4.01 -11.70 12.30
C ILE A 40 4.62 -12.58 11.20
N PHE A 41 5.22 -11.98 10.17
CA PHE A 41 5.82 -12.72 9.07
C PHE A 41 6.99 -13.59 9.50
N LYS A 42 7.89 -13.07 10.35
CA LYS A 42 9.05 -13.84 10.85
C LYS A 42 8.68 -15.01 11.75
N LYS A 43 7.55 -14.93 12.46
CA LYS A 43 7.06 -16.06 13.25
C LYS A 43 6.48 -17.16 12.36
N ALA A 44 5.83 -16.79 11.28
CA ALA A 44 5.24 -17.76 10.35
C ALA A 44 6.31 -18.44 9.51
N ASP A 45 7.14 -17.66 8.84
CA ASP A 45 8.30 -18.17 8.07
C ASP A 45 9.42 -17.12 8.02
N PRO A 46 10.50 -17.31 8.79
CA PRO A 46 11.61 -16.37 8.81
C PRO A 46 12.43 -16.35 7.51
N SER A 47 12.27 -17.33 6.62
CA SER A 47 12.97 -17.41 5.34
C SER A 47 12.33 -16.59 4.24
N LYS A 48 11.02 -16.33 4.34
CA LYS A 48 10.27 -15.54 3.35
C LYS A 48 10.50 -14.06 3.53
N THR A 49 10.69 -13.36 2.41
CA THR A 49 10.76 -11.90 2.38
C THR A 49 9.36 -11.27 2.41
N ASN A 50 9.30 -9.97 2.72
CA ASN A 50 8.04 -9.22 2.64
C ASN A 50 7.49 -9.17 1.20
N ALA A 51 8.39 -9.12 0.19
CA ALA A 51 8.02 -9.20 -1.22
C ALA A 51 7.40 -10.55 -1.55
N GLU A 52 8.00 -11.65 -1.07
CA GLU A 52 7.48 -13.00 -1.28
C GLU A 52 6.10 -13.18 -0.66
N TRP A 53 5.88 -12.78 0.60
CA TRP A 53 4.56 -12.82 1.22
C TRP A 53 3.51 -12.06 0.38
N SER A 54 3.85 -10.86 -0.08
CA SER A 54 2.92 -9.97 -0.77
C SER A 54 2.59 -10.45 -2.19
N ILE A 55 3.61 -10.88 -2.95
CA ILE A 55 3.43 -11.33 -4.33
C ILE A 55 2.76 -12.71 -4.36
N SER A 56 3.14 -13.61 -3.45
CA SER A 56 2.50 -14.92 -3.34
C SER A 56 1.02 -14.81 -3.04
N TRP A 57 0.63 -13.88 -2.16
CA TRP A 57 -0.79 -13.65 -1.89
C TRP A 57 -1.56 -13.20 -3.13
N ILE A 58 -0.97 -12.33 -3.96
CA ILE A 58 -1.61 -11.88 -5.21
C ILE A 58 -1.73 -13.04 -6.20
N LEU A 59 -0.65 -13.79 -6.41
CA LEU A 59 -0.61 -14.92 -7.35
C LEU A 59 -1.45 -16.11 -6.89
N ASN A 60 -1.76 -16.19 -5.61
CA ASN A 60 -2.67 -17.22 -5.07
C ASN A 60 -4.11 -17.08 -5.60
N HIS A 61 -4.48 -15.93 -6.16
CA HIS A 61 -5.79 -15.69 -6.75
C HIS A 61 -5.82 -16.13 -8.22
N PRO A 62 -6.64 -17.14 -8.59
CA PRO A 62 -6.67 -17.67 -9.94
C PRO A 62 -7.18 -16.69 -11.00
N GLU A 63 -7.84 -15.63 -10.58
CA GLU A 63 -8.34 -14.58 -11.46
C GLU A 63 -7.23 -13.66 -11.99
N ILE A 64 -6.08 -13.62 -11.31
CA ILE A 64 -4.98 -12.74 -11.69
C ILE A 64 -4.23 -13.32 -12.89
N THR A 65 -4.24 -12.56 -13.98
CA THR A 65 -3.57 -12.96 -15.22
C THR A 65 -2.09 -12.59 -15.21
N CYS A 66 -1.76 -11.41 -14.66
CA CYS A 66 -0.39 -10.91 -14.66
C CYS A 66 -0.18 -9.87 -13.56
N VAL A 67 1.03 -9.85 -13.00
CA VAL A 67 1.47 -8.87 -11.99
C VAL A 67 2.62 -8.06 -12.57
N PHE A 68 2.47 -6.74 -12.62
CA PHE A 68 3.53 -5.82 -13.01
C PHE A 68 4.28 -5.31 -11.79
N SER A 69 5.56 -5.63 -11.70
CA SER A 69 6.43 -5.17 -10.62
C SER A 69 7.52 -4.23 -11.15
N GLY A 70 7.74 -3.11 -10.46
CA GLY A 70 8.76 -2.11 -10.79
C GLY A 70 10.11 -2.44 -10.18
N MET A 71 10.77 -3.49 -10.68
CA MET A 71 12.09 -3.92 -10.23
C MET A 71 13.18 -2.97 -10.76
N ASN A 72 14.08 -2.55 -9.91
CA ASN A 72 15.15 -1.60 -10.27
C ASN A 72 16.58 -2.16 -10.10
N ASN A 73 16.71 -3.42 -9.70
CA ASN A 73 17.98 -4.12 -9.60
C ASN A 73 17.81 -5.63 -9.88
N ILE A 74 18.92 -6.30 -10.17
CA ILE A 74 18.91 -7.72 -10.57
C ILE A 74 18.39 -8.62 -9.45
N ALA A 75 18.74 -8.36 -8.20
CA ALA A 75 18.27 -9.19 -7.08
C ALA A 75 16.75 -9.22 -6.95
N GLN A 76 16.09 -8.08 -7.15
CA GLN A 76 14.63 -8.01 -7.16
C GLN A 76 14.01 -8.75 -8.37
N ILE A 77 14.69 -8.72 -9.52
CA ILE A 77 14.26 -9.46 -10.72
C ILE A 77 14.33 -10.96 -10.44
N ASP A 78 15.47 -11.43 -9.94
CA ASP A 78 15.69 -12.86 -9.64
C ASP A 78 14.69 -13.36 -8.59
N GLU A 79 14.48 -12.59 -7.52
CA GLU A 79 13.52 -12.90 -6.47
C GLU A 79 12.08 -12.99 -7.02
N ASN A 80 11.63 -11.99 -7.76
CA ASN A 80 10.26 -11.96 -8.29
C ASN A 80 10.01 -13.06 -9.34
N ILE A 81 11.02 -13.39 -10.14
CA ILE A 81 10.95 -14.52 -11.07
C ILE A 81 10.86 -15.85 -10.29
N ALA A 82 11.66 -16.01 -9.24
CA ALA A 82 11.61 -17.21 -8.40
C ALA A 82 10.23 -17.38 -7.76
N ILE A 83 9.65 -16.31 -7.21
CA ILE A 83 8.30 -16.31 -6.66
C ILE A 83 7.27 -16.68 -7.74
N GLY A 84 7.33 -16.02 -8.91
CA GLY A 84 6.40 -16.26 -10.01
C GLY A 84 6.46 -17.70 -10.56
N ASN A 85 7.61 -18.35 -10.46
CA ASN A 85 7.78 -19.74 -10.89
C ASN A 85 7.37 -20.77 -9.82
N SER A 86 7.26 -20.38 -8.56
CA SER A 86 6.99 -21.29 -7.43
C SER A 86 5.55 -21.26 -6.94
N VAL A 87 4.83 -20.15 -7.19
CA VAL A 87 3.47 -19.96 -6.66
C VAL A 87 2.44 -20.35 -7.71
N GLU A 88 1.60 -21.32 -7.37
CA GLU A 88 0.42 -21.68 -8.13
C GLU A 88 -0.84 -21.07 -7.51
N PRO A 89 -1.91 -20.84 -8.27
CA PRO A 89 -3.19 -20.43 -7.71
C PRO A 89 -3.68 -21.42 -6.64
N HIS A 90 -4.20 -20.90 -5.54
CA HIS A 90 -4.64 -21.67 -4.38
C HIS A 90 -3.55 -22.50 -3.68
N SER A 91 -2.25 -22.19 -3.89
CA SER A 91 -1.15 -22.94 -3.27
C SER A 91 -0.84 -22.51 -1.84
N MET A 92 -1.29 -21.32 -1.42
CA MET A 92 -1.09 -20.87 -0.04
C MET A 92 -1.93 -21.68 0.93
N SER A 93 -1.29 -22.13 2.01
CA SER A 93 -1.97 -22.83 3.10
C SER A 93 -2.93 -21.92 3.88
N LEU A 94 -3.86 -22.51 4.61
CA LEU A 94 -4.75 -21.74 5.49
C LEU A 94 -3.96 -20.93 6.53
N GLU A 95 -2.87 -21.49 7.05
CA GLU A 95 -2.01 -20.83 8.04
C GLU A 95 -1.29 -19.60 7.46
N GLU A 96 -0.84 -19.69 6.19
CA GLU A 96 -0.26 -18.55 5.48
C GLU A 96 -1.31 -17.45 5.19
N LEU A 97 -2.52 -17.84 4.79
CA LEU A 97 -3.62 -16.90 4.56
C LEU A 97 -4.03 -16.19 5.87
N GLU A 98 -4.10 -16.93 6.98
CA GLU A 98 -4.33 -16.34 8.31
C GLU A 98 -3.20 -15.37 8.70
N THR A 99 -1.96 -15.71 8.39
CA THR A 99 -0.79 -14.85 8.63
C THR A 99 -0.92 -13.51 7.89
N ILE A 100 -1.32 -13.57 6.61
CA ILE A 100 -1.58 -12.35 5.81
C ILE A 100 -2.73 -11.53 6.42
N ASP A 101 -3.79 -12.17 6.88
CA ASP A 101 -4.93 -11.48 7.51
C ASP A 101 -4.54 -10.82 8.84
N TYR A 102 -3.67 -11.45 9.64
CA TYR A 102 -3.11 -10.84 10.84
C TYR A 102 -2.24 -9.62 10.50
N ALA A 103 -1.34 -9.75 9.53
CA ALA A 103 -0.49 -8.66 9.06
C ALA A 103 -1.32 -7.48 8.52
N LYS A 104 -2.36 -7.76 7.74
CA LYS A 104 -3.29 -6.75 7.21
C LYS A 104 -4.04 -6.01 8.31
N ARG A 105 -4.49 -6.71 9.36
CA ARG A 105 -5.14 -6.10 10.51
C ARG A 105 -4.18 -5.21 11.29
N ALA A 106 -2.98 -5.70 11.59
CA ALA A 106 -1.94 -4.92 12.25
C ALA A 106 -1.59 -3.63 11.47
N LEU A 107 -1.40 -3.73 10.15
CA LEU A 107 -1.18 -2.56 9.30
C LEU A 107 -2.36 -1.58 9.35
N LYS A 108 -3.60 -2.10 9.36
CA LYS A 108 -4.80 -1.25 9.39
C LYS A 108 -4.95 -0.51 10.72
N GLU A 109 -4.58 -1.12 11.84
CA GLU A 109 -4.59 -0.50 13.17
C GLU A 109 -3.56 0.64 13.29
N LEU A 110 -2.45 0.54 12.58
CA LEU A 110 -1.42 1.58 12.54
C LEU A 110 -1.81 2.80 11.67
N LEU A 111 -2.74 2.63 10.73
CA LEU A 111 -3.22 3.71 9.89
C LEU A 111 -4.04 4.70 10.69
N GLN A 112 -3.65 5.96 10.67
CA GLN A 112 -4.38 7.05 11.34
C GLN A 112 -5.59 7.54 10.55
N ILE A 113 -5.52 7.42 9.22
CA ILE A 113 -6.55 7.90 8.30
C ILE A 113 -6.82 6.82 7.24
N ASN A 114 -8.10 6.46 7.07
CA ASN A 114 -8.53 5.48 6.05
C ASN A 114 -8.52 6.10 4.64
N CYS A 115 -7.39 6.64 4.21
CA CYS A 115 -7.26 7.21 2.87
C CYS A 115 -6.78 6.16 1.87
N THR A 116 -7.55 5.96 0.78
CA THR A 116 -7.20 5.05 -0.33
C THR A 116 -6.58 5.78 -1.52
N SER A 117 -6.26 7.06 -1.37
CA SER A 117 -5.73 7.93 -2.45
C SER A 117 -6.59 7.96 -3.72
N CYS A 118 -7.89 7.70 -3.63
CA CYS A 118 -8.81 7.63 -4.76
C CYS A 118 -9.01 8.97 -5.50
N GLY A 119 -8.63 10.10 -4.92
CA GLY A 119 -8.66 11.42 -5.55
C GLY A 119 -10.04 12.09 -5.60
N TYR A 120 -11.13 11.48 -5.10
CA TYR A 120 -12.48 12.08 -5.17
C TYR A 120 -12.62 13.40 -4.41
N CYS A 121 -11.75 13.67 -3.44
CA CYS A 121 -11.67 14.93 -2.74
C CYS A 121 -11.09 16.08 -3.60
N LEU A 122 -10.54 15.78 -4.76
CA LEU A 122 -9.98 16.75 -5.70
C LEU A 122 -11.03 17.19 -6.75
N PRO A 123 -10.86 18.39 -7.35
CA PRO A 123 -9.92 19.42 -6.92
C PRO A 123 -10.35 20.09 -5.62
N CYS A 124 -9.37 20.39 -4.76
CA CYS A 124 -9.61 21.22 -3.59
C CYS A 124 -9.73 22.70 -4.02
N PRO A 125 -10.76 23.45 -3.57
CA PRO A 125 -10.92 24.85 -3.96
C PRO A 125 -9.81 25.78 -3.44
N ARG A 126 -8.99 25.29 -2.52
CA ARG A 126 -7.80 25.99 -2.00
C ARG A 126 -6.49 25.42 -2.53
N GLY A 127 -6.52 24.50 -3.49
CA GLY A 127 -5.34 23.93 -4.12
C GLY A 127 -4.61 22.87 -3.28
N VAL A 128 -5.18 22.39 -2.17
CA VAL A 128 -4.51 21.36 -1.34
C VAL A 128 -4.50 20.03 -2.05
N ASN A 129 -3.33 19.37 -2.14
CA ASN A 129 -3.20 17.98 -2.55
C ASN A 129 -3.53 17.05 -1.36
N ILE A 130 -4.84 16.86 -1.14
CA ILE A 130 -5.36 16.13 0.02
C ILE A 130 -4.88 14.68 0.07
N PRO A 131 -4.94 13.88 -1.02
CA PRO A 131 -4.50 12.48 -0.98
C PRO A 131 -3.04 12.34 -0.58
N GLU A 132 -2.16 13.18 -1.11
CA GLU A 132 -0.74 13.14 -0.79
C GLU A 132 -0.48 13.53 0.68
N GLY A 133 -1.12 14.57 1.18
CA GLY A 133 -1.03 14.94 2.59
C GLY A 133 -1.47 13.82 3.53
N MET A 134 -2.56 13.09 3.19
CA MET A 134 -3.05 11.97 3.99
C MET A 134 -2.11 10.75 3.91
N LYS A 135 -1.52 10.48 2.73
CA LYS A 135 -0.54 9.43 2.53
C LYS A 135 0.70 9.67 3.41
N ILE A 136 1.31 10.86 3.30
CA ILE A 136 2.49 11.23 4.08
C ILE A 136 2.20 11.20 5.60
N TYR A 137 1.01 11.63 6.01
CA TYR A 137 0.59 11.55 7.41
C TYR A 137 0.56 10.10 7.90
N ASN A 138 -0.03 9.18 7.15
CA ASN A 138 -0.04 7.76 7.49
C ASN A 138 1.36 7.15 7.50
N GLU A 139 2.20 7.45 6.51
CA GLU A 139 3.58 6.96 6.43
C GLU A 139 4.41 7.37 7.64
N LYS A 140 4.20 8.58 8.17
CA LYS A 140 4.83 9.02 9.40
C LYS A 140 4.56 8.06 10.57
N TYR A 141 3.34 7.55 10.72
CA TYR A 141 2.99 6.64 11.81
C TYR A 141 3.36 5.19 11.53
N LEU A 142 3.23 4.77 10.27
CA LEU A 142 3.62 3.41 9.86
C LEU A 142 5.13 3.16 10.01
N PHE A 143 5.96 4.15 9.64
CA PHE A 143 7.40 3.96 9.52
C PHE A 143 8.22 4.82 10.48
N ASN A 144 7.57 5.47 11.46
CA ASN A 144 8.25 6.28 12.46
C ASN A 144 9.00 5.40 13.45
N GLN A 145 10.15 4.89 13.04
CA GLN A 145 11.06 4.18 13.94
C GLN A 145 11.80 5.20 14.80
N LYS A 146 11.77 4.97 16.11
CA LYS A 146 12.40 5.78 17.14
C LYS A 146 13.83 6.19 16.74
N GLY A 147 14.05 7.48 16.52
CA GLY A 147 15.37 8.09 16.49
C GLY A 147 16.01 8.37 15.13
N LEU A 148 15.37 8.08 14.01
CA LEU A 148 15.88 8.46 12.70
C LEU A 148 14.96 9.46 12.02
N LEU A 149 15.53 10.60 11.58
CA LEU A 149 14.95 11.45 10.54
C LEU A 149 14.90 10.59 9.28
N ASN A 150 13.85 9.80 9.12
CA ASN A 150 13.65 9.07 7.88
C ASN A 150 13.08 10.00 6.81
N GLN A 151 13.19 9.61 5.55
CA GLN A 151 12.70 10.42 4.43
C GLN A 151 11.21 10.77 4.60
N SER A 152 10.39 9.86 5.10
CA SER A 152 8.96 10.10 5.35
C SER A 152 8.70 11.21 6.36
N LEU A 153 9.53 11.34 7.38
CA LEU A 153 9.42 12.44 8.36
C LEU A 153 9.83 13.78 7.74
N ILE A 154 10.89 13.76 6.93
CA ILE A 154 11.33 14.94 6.17
C ILE A 154 10.22 15.37 5.20
N ASP A 155 9.67 14.43 4.43
CA ASP A 155 8.60 14.68 3.47
C ASP A 155 7.34 15.20 4.18
N TYR A 156 7.01 14.65 5.36
CA TYR A 156 5.93 15.14 6.21
C TYR A 156 6.13 16.61 6.56
N TYR A 157 7.30 16.99 7.06
CA TYR A 157 7.57 18.39 7.43
C TYR A 157 7.60 19.30 6.20
N LEU A 158 8.19 18.87 5.12
CA LEU A 158 8.30 19.68 3.89
C LEU A 158 6.92 19.88 3.23
N THR A 159 6.08 18.85 3.21
CA THR A 159 4.78 18.87 2.50
C THR A 159 3.67 19.42 3.37
N VAL A 160 3.60 19.01 4.64
CA VAL A 160 2.51 19.41 5.55
C VAL A 160 2.76 20.79 6.15
N SER A 161 4.02 21.14 6.45
CA SER A 161 4.36 22.45 7.02
C SER A 161 4.46 23.58 5.98
N GLY A 162 4.44 23.23 4.68
CA GLY A 162 4.52 24.23 3.61
C GLY A 162 5.87 24.88 3.46
N ILE A 163 6.95 24.28 3.99
CA ILE A 163 8.33 24.80 3.86
C ILE A 163 8.84 24.66 2.43
N MET A 164 8.36 23.68 1.68
CA MET A 164 8.61 23.58 0.23
C MET A 164 7.70 24.51 -0.55
N ILE A 165 8.23 25.03 -1.65
CA ILE A 165 7.59 25.99 -2.57
C ILE A 165 6.36 25.39 -3.29
N ASP A 166 5.87 24.23 -2.87
CA ASP A 166 4.69 23.62 -3.46
C ASP A 166 3.43 24.32 -2.91
N SER A 167 2.71 24.95 -3.84
CA SER A 167 1.44 25.64 -3.58
C SER A 167 0.28 24.73 -3.18
N SER A 168 0.52 23.46 -2.91
CA SER A 168 -0.51 22.43 -2.67
C SER A 168 -0.56 21.87 -1.24
N ASN A 169 0.17 22.47 -0.30
CA ASN A 169 0.29 21.98 1.07
C ASN A 169 -0.98 22.14 1.91
N ALA A 170 -1.02 21.40 3.03
CA ALA A 170 -2.18 21.36 3.94
C ALA A 170 -2.48 22.71 4.62
N GLY A 171 -1.49 23.62 4.76
CA GLY A 171 -1.66 24.94 5.35
C GLY A 171 -2.61 25.85 4.57
N LEU A 172 -2.89 25.55 3.31
CA LEU A 172 -3.87 26.27 2.49
C LEU A 172 -5.33 25.96 2.87
N CYS A 173 -5.55 24.93 3.69
CA CYS A 173 -6.89 24.49 4.06
C CYS A 173 -7.60 25.52 4.95
N ASN A 174 -8.81 25.92 4.55
CA ASN A 174 -9.67 26.81 5.34
C ASN A 174 -10.83 26.08 6.04
N GLY A 175 -10.79 24.75 6.13
CA GLY A 175 -11.80 23.97 6.83
C GLY A 175 -13.17 23.87 6.15
N CYS A 176 -13.31 24.16 4.85
CA CYS A 176 -14.62 24.24 4.17
C CYS A 176 -15.40 22.92 4.09
N GLY A 177 -14.82 21.77 4.41
CA GLY A 177 -15.45 20.45 4.49
C GLY A 177 -15.88 19.84 3.15
N LYS A 178 -15.56 20.46 1.99
CA LYS A 178 -15.97 19.91 0.68
C LYS A 178 -15.36 18.53 0.38
N CYS A 179 -14.12 18.29 0.83
CA CYS A 179 -13.44 17.01 0.68
C CYS A 179 -14.10 15.89 1.49
N LEU A 180 -14.58 16.18 2.70
CA LEU A 180 -15.28 15.21 3.55
C LEU A 180 -16.55 14.71 2.89
N ARG A 181 -17.35 15.61 2.29
CA ARG A 181 -18.61 15.23 1.61
C ARG A 181 -18.40 14.37 0.36
N LYS A 182 -17.20 14.41 -0.24
CA LYS A 182 -16.85 13.62 -1.42
C LYS A 182 -16.11 12.32 -1.09
N CYS A 183 -15.66 12.19 0.17
CA CYS A 183 -14.84 11.05 0.57
C CYS A 183 -15.70 9.80 0.77
N PRO A 184 -15.44 8.70 0.04
CA PRO A 184 -16.19 7.45 0.24
C PRO A 184 -15.76 6.67 1.50
N GLN A 185 -14.70 7.13 2.18
CA GLN A 185 -14.16 6.46 3.38
C GLN A 185 -14.67 7.06 4.69
N HIS A 186 -15.36 8.21 4.63
CA HIS A 186 -15.96 8.98 5.75
C HIS A 186 -15.09 9.17 6.99
#